data_d1f57c3eb5db9660e923047e6ebdf300
#
_entry.id   d1f57c3eb5db9660e923047e6ebdf300
#
_cell.length_a   1.000
_cell.length_b   1.000
_cell.length_c   1.000
_cell.angle_alpha   90.00
_cell.angle_beta   90.00
_cell.angle_gamma   90.00
#
_symmetry.space_group_name_H-M   'P 1'
#
loop_
_entity.id
_entity.type
_entity.pdbx_description
1 polymer ?
#
loop_
_entity_poly.entity_id
_entity_poly.type
_entity_poly.pdbx_seq_one_letter_code
_entity_poly.pdbx_strand_id
1 'polypeptide(L)'
;METRQKKTLLRIVVEALCNLHWHGREIGPVMAALIRAAIKGGADVLGFQPNTMAPLITAALVMNYLAQAKQRVPLRAKLLFLPFVMITERTTREELEMYSRAGIKDAKMYPYLRTTKSEHGVQKYGKMIPVVHWCGELGIKVHVHFEHPNTVHINRDAEYLCAPICEMFLDTGATVVWEHGSDGRLVLFWKKMAKTGRFYVTLTAHHLAWNEDEAFGDVRKKCKPPIKTEFDRLALIRLVSEDHDWVMLGADDAAHDANGKHVHSGKCACGDFTSPFLAQLCAHALQHLLRTKRGTRIFVRITSRNGRKLHNLPPASRSLTLVQKPFTIPLSYKVGPWTVEPPGAGETIDFSLVE
;
A
#
# COMPACT_ATOMS: atom_id res chain seq x y z
N MET A 1 -41.86 -16.93 25.96
CA MET A 1 -40.52 -16.53 26.44
C MET A 1 -39.50 -17.02 25.42
N GLU A 2 -39.13 -16.19 24.42
CA GLU A 2 -38.09 -16.52 23.48
C GLU A 2 -36.73 -16.28 24.14
N THR A 3 -36.01 -17.37 24.39
CA THR A 3 -34.62 -17.33 24.84
C THR A 3 -33.78 -16.75 23.69
N ARG A 4 -33.47 -15.45 23.74
CA ARG A 4 -32.45 -14.82 22.90
C ARG A 4 -31.11 -15.53 23.18
N GLN A 5 -30.76 -16.52 22.37
CA GLN A 5 -29.38 -17.02 22.33
C GLN A 5 -28.47 -15.81 22.03
N LYS A 6 -27.64 -15.44 22.99
CA LYS A 6 -26.54 -14.48 22.77
C LYS A 6 -25.62 -15.08 21.70
N LYS A 7 -25.75 -14.66 20.46
CA LYS A 7 -24.77 -15.00 19.41
C LYS A 7 -23.40 -14.55 19.92
N THR A 8 -22.54 -15.50 20.25
CA THR A 8 -21.14 -15.21 20.59
C THR A 8 -20.51 -14.55 19.36
N LEU A 9 -20.04 -13.30 19.51
CA LEU A 9 -19.36 -12.57 18.44
C LEU A 9 -18.05 -13.28 18.10
N LEU A 10 -17.78 -13.46 16.81
CA LEU A 10 -16.51 -14.01 16.34
C LEU A 10 -15.37 -13.08 16.76
N ARG A 11 -14.41 -13.61 17.51
CA ARG A 11 -13.19 -12.91 17.95
C ARG A 11 -11.99 -13.62 17.34
N ILE A 12 -11.12 -12.84 16.69
CA ILE A 12 -9.96 -13.37 15.96
C ILE A 12 -8.73 -12.58 16.36
N VAL A 13 -7.70 -13.32 16.80
CA VAL A 13 -6.39 -12.74 17.08
C VAL A 13 -5.51 -12.86 15.84
N VAL A 14 -4.97 -11.73 15.39
CA VAL A 14 -4.08 -11.62 14.24
C VAL A 14 -2.82 -10.85 14.63
N GLU A 15 -1.79 -10.91 13.80
CA GLU A 15 -0.57 -10.12 13.98
C GLU A 15 -0.79 -8.67 13.52
N ALA A 16 -0.02 -7.73 14.09
CA ALA A 16 0.04 -6.36 13.61
C ALA A 16 0.47 -6.32 12.14
N LEU A 17 -0.07 -5.34 11.41
CA LEU A 17 0.05 -5.25 9.97
C LEU A 17 1.45 -4.77 9.54
N CYS A 18 1.97 -5.36 8.48
CA CYS A 18 3.12 -4.88 7.74
C CYS A 18 2.63 -4.13 6.50
N ASN A 19 2.43 -2.82 6.64
CA ASN A 19 1.99 -1.97 5.53
C ASN A 19 3.20 -1.48 4.73
N LEU A 20 3.39 -2.03 3.54
CA LEU A 20 4.53 -1.72 2.67
C LEU A 20 4.36 -0.44 1.86
N HIS A 21 3.20 0.22 1.91
CA HIS A 21 2.92 1.43 1.14
C HIS A 21 2.17 2.48 1.97
N TRP A 22 2.91 3.43 2.51
CA TRP A 22 2.37 4.49 3.37
C TRP A 22 2.97 5.86 3.01
N HIS A 23 2.12 6.86 2.80
CA HIS A 23 2.53 8.23 2.53
C HIS A 23 2.56 9.07 3.81
N GLY A 24 3.74 9.25 4.37
CA GLY A 24 3.95 10.05 5.58
C GLY A 24 3.85 11.56 5.38
N ARG A 25 3.73 12.00 4.14
CA ARG A 25 3.69 13.41 3.74
C ARG A 25 4.93 14.18 4.20
N GLU A 26 4.81 15.50 4.33
CA GLU A 26 5.91 16.36 4.75
C GLU A 26 6.19 16.23 6.25
N ILE A 27 7.44 16.43 6.63
CA ILE A 27 7.88 16.42 8.04
C ILE A 27 7.12 17.49 8.81
N GLY A 28 6.45 17.10 9.89
CA GLY A 28 5.70 18.03 10.73
C GLY A 28 4.49 17.41 11.45
N PRO A 29 3.50 18.24 11.84
CA PRO A 29 2.31 17.78 12.56
C PRO A 29 1.47 16.77 11.79
N VAL A 30 1.42 16.88 10.45
CA VAL A 30 0.72 15.93 9.57
C VAL A 30 1.34 14.56 9.68
N MET A 31 2.66 14.42 9.50
CA MET A 31 3.38 13.14 9.64
C MET A 31 3.13 12.51 11.01
N ALA A 32 3.21 13.30 12.09
CA ALA A 32 2.96 12.80 13.45
C ALA A 32 1.54 12.24 13.64
N ALA A 33 0.53 12.90 13.03
CA ALA A 33 -0.85 12.43 13.08
C ALA A 33 -1.05 11.17 12.23
N LEU A 34 -0.43 11.09 11.05
CA LEU A 34 -0.47 9.90 10.18
C LEU A 34 0.19 8.67 10.83
N ILE A 35 1.31 8.85 11.53
CA ILE A 35 1.95 7.78 12.31
C ILE A 35 0.99 7.24 13.38
N ARG A 36 0.34 8.14 14.15
CA ARG A 36 -0.65 7.71 15.16
C ARG A 36 -1.85 7.00 14.53
N ALA A 37 -2.32 7.48 13.39
CA ALA A 37 -3.42 6.84 12.65
C ALA A 37 -3.04 5.41 12.21
N ALA A 38 -1.85 5.22 11.67
CA ALA A 38 -1.37 3.91 11.23
C ALA A 38 -1.23 2.91 12.40
N ILE A 39 -0.68 3.36 13.55
CA ILE A 39 -0.60 2.55 14.76
C ILE A 39 -2.00 2.16 15.25
N LYS A 40 -2.95 3.11 15.28
CA LYS A 40 -4.34 2.87 15.67
C LYS A 40 -5.03 1.86 14.74
N GLY A 41 -4.78 1.92 13.44
CA GLY A 41 -5.33 0.97 12.48
C GLY A 41 -4.62 -0.38 12.42
N GLY A 42 -3.65 -0.62 13.32
CA GLY A 42 -3.05 -1.93 13.52
C GLY A 42 -1.67 -2.13 12.91
N ALA A 43 -1.05 -1.14 12.27
CA ALA A 43 0.28 -1.29 11.70
C ALA A 43 1.39 -1.22 12.77
N ASP A 44 2.46 -2.00 12.57
CA ASP A 44 3.73 -1.90 13.28
C ASP A 44 4.95 -1.89 12.33
N VAL A 45 4.70 -1.92 11.02
CA VAL A 45 5.67 -1.63 9.96
C VAL A 45 5.04 -0.67 8.96
N LEU A 46 5.79 0.33 8.53
CA LEU A 46 5.41 1.29 7.48
C LEU A 46 6.52 1.45 6.45
N GLY A 47 6.25 1.07 5.20
CA GLY A 47 7.08 1.41 4.05
C GLY A 47 6.74 2.82 3.57
N PHE A 48 7.58 3.81 3.89
CA PHE A 48 7.26 5.19 3.52
C PHE A 48 7.62 5.50 2.07
N GLN A 49 6.68 6.13 1.38
CA GLN A 49 6.82 6.44 -0.03
C GLN A 49 7.60 7.76 -0.25
N PRO A 50 8.48 7.81 -1.26
CA PRO A 50 9.42 8.93 -1.45
C PRO A 50 8.87 10.13 -2.22
N ASN A 51 7.62 10.12 -2.70
CA ASN A 51 7.00 11.23 -3.46
C ASN A 51 6.44 12.33 -2.54
N THR A 52 7.28 12.88 -1.70
CA THR A 52 7.03 14.07 -0.90
C THR A 52 7.15 15.35 -1.74
N MET A 53 6.90 16.55 -1.19
CA MET A 53 7.05 17.81 -1.95
C MET A 53 8.48 18.00 -2.45
N ALA A 54 9.48 17.70 -1.60
CA ALA A 54 10.86 17.51 -2.02
C ALA A 54 11.08 15.99 -2.14
N PRO A 55 11.12 15.42 -3.35
CA PRO A 55 11.23 13.98 -3.53
C PRO A 55 12.48 13.40 -2.86
N LEU A 56 12.34 12.24 -2.22
CA LEU A 56 13.43 11.59 -1.53
C LEU A 56 14.32 10.84 -2.54
N ILE A 57 15.17 11.59 -3.24
CA ILE A 57 16.04 11.12 -4.32
C ILE A 57 17.52 10.94 -3.90
N THR A 58 17.87 11.24 -2.65
CA THR A 58 19.24 11.02 -2.13
C THR A 58 19.20 10.26 -0.81
N ALA A 59 20.30 9.54 -0.51
CA ALA A 59 20.43 8.84 0.77
C ALA A 59 20.26 9.80 1.97
N ALA A 60 20.81 11.01 1.89
CA ALA A 60 20.71 12.01 2.96
C ALA A 60 19.25 12.43 3.22
N LEU A 61 18.46 12.70 2.16
CA LEU A 61 17.04 13.05 2.29
C LEU A 61 16.23 11.91 2.89
N VAL A 62 16.44 10.67 2.43
CA VAL A 62 15.77 9.47 2.94
C VAL A 62 16.09 9.27 4.42
N MET A 63 17.38 9.35 4.81
CA MET A 63 17.81 9.13 6.18
C MET A 63 17.35 10.23 7.13
N ASN A 64 17.32 11.49 6.69
CA ASN A 64 16.72 12.58 7.45
C ASN A 64 15.21 12.35 7.66
N TYR A 65 14.49 11.99 6.60
CA TYR A 65 13.06 11.69 6.69
C TYR A 65 12.80 10.54 7.67
N LEU A 66 13.60 9.47 7.61
CA LEU A 66 13.53 8.34 8.53
C LEU A 66 13.75 8.76 9.98
N ALA A 67 14.78 9.58 10.24
CA ALA A 67 15.08 10.09 11.58
C ALA A 67 13.92 10.92 12.13
N GLN A 68 13.37 11.80 11.33
CA GLN A 68 12.23 12.64 11.68
C GLN A 68 10.94 11.81 11.92
N ALA A 69 10.70 10.77 11.13
CA ALA A 69 9.58 9.86 11.34
C ALA A 69 9.73 9.09 12.67
N LYS A 70 10.92 8.56 12.96
CA LYS A 70 11.22 7.85 14.22
C LYS A 70 11.00 8.71 15.47
N GLN A 71 11.38 9.99 15.43
CA GLN A 71 11.16 10.93 16.54
C GLN A 71 9.67 11.20 16.84
N ARG A 72 8.78 10.94 15.89
CA ARG A 72 7.33 11.15 16.01
C ARG A 72 6.54 9.93 16.43
N VAL A 73 7.22 8.80 16.57
CA VAL A 73 6.60 7.58 17.12
C VAL A 73 6.32 7.79 18.61
N PRO A 74 5.10 7.52 19.10
CA PRO A 74 4.81 7.58 20.53
C PRO A 74 5.73 6.65 21.34
N LEU A 75 6.21 7.09 22.51
CA LEU A 75 7.22 6.40 23.32
C LEU A 75 6.89 4.92 23.62
N ARG A 76 5.62 4.58 23.75
CA ARG A 76 5.18 3.20 24.06
C ARG A 76 4.89 2.35 22.81
N ALA A 77 4.94 2.95 21.61
CA ALA A 77 4.64 2.24 20.39
C ALA A 77 5.92 1.64 19.80
N LYS A 78 5.79 0.40 19.32
CA LYS A 78 6.84 -0.24 18.50
C LYS A 78 6.44 -0.14 17.06
N LEU A 79 7.15 0.67 16.28
CA LEU A 79 6.90 0.91 14.86
C LEU A 79 8.23 0.87 14.11
N LEU A 80 8.29 0.05 13.08
CA LEU A 80 9.42 -0.02 12.15
C LEU A 80 9.10 0.77 10.88
N PHE A 81 10.11 1.40 10.32
CA PHE A 81 10.02 2.03 9.01
C PHE A 81 10.92 1.34 8.01
N LEU A 82 10.40 1.12 6.81
CA LEU A 82 11.16 0.74 5.62
C LEU A 82 11.39 2.00 4.79
N PRO A 83 12.65 2.44 4.61
CA PRO A 83 12.95 3.62 3.81
C PRO A 83 12.97 3.28 2.32
N PHE A 84 12.20 4.06 1.55
CA PHE A 84 12.19 4.00 0.10
C PHE A 84 12.88 5.24 -0.48
N VAL A 85 13.68 5.03 -1.53
CA VAL A 85 14.26 6.11 -2.33
C VAL A 85 13.59 6.15 -3.69
N MET A 86 13.33 7.35 -4.23
CA MET A 86 12.84 7.49 -5.60
C MET A 86 13.97 7.30 -6.59
N ILE A 87 13.76 6.42 -7.57
CA ILE A 87 14.66 6.24 -8.72
C ILE A 87 14.01 6.76 -10.01
N THR A 88 14.82 7.30 -10.89
CA THR A 88 14.42 7.91 -12.15
C THR A 88 15.37 7.51 -13.30
N GLU A 89 15.07 7.95 -14.52
CA GLU A 89 15.96 7.75 -15.68
C GLU A 89 17.36 8.40 -15.51
N ARG A 90 17.55 9.24 -14.50
CA ARG A 90 18.82 9.93 -14.20
C ARG A 90 19.61 9.30 -13.06
N THR A 91 19.03 8.29 -12.39
CA THR A 91 19.69 7.62 -11.27
C THR A 91 20.93 6.88 -11.74
N THR A 92 22.08 7.16 -11.13
CA THR A 92 23.36 6.55 -11.47
C THR A 92 23.65 5.32 -10.60
N ARG A 93 24.63 4.52 -11.03
CA ARG A 93 25.10 3.36 -10.25
C ARG A 93 25.72 3.80 -8.93
N GLU A 94 26.49 4.87 -8.93
CA GLU A 94 27.16 5.43 -7.73
C GLU A 94 26.14 5.87 -6.69
N GLU A 95 25.01 6.47 -7.11
CA GLU A 95 23.91 6.83 -6.22
C GLU A 95 23.27 5.57 -5.59
N LEU A 96 23.03 4.53 -6.38
CA LEU A 96 22.49 3.25 -5.88
C LEU A 96 23.44 2.59 -4.88
N GLU A 97 24.77 2.65 -5.11
CA GLU A 97 25.77 2.17 -4.15
C GLU A 97 25.74 2.98 -2.84
N MET A 98 25.55 4.30 -2.92
CA MET A 98 25.36 5.14 -1.73
C MET A 98 24.09 4.75 -0.97
N TYR A 99 22.97 4.48 -1.67
CA TYR A 99 21.73 4.03 -1.03
C TYR A 99 21.94 2.68 -0.32
N SER A 100 22.57 1.73 -1.01
CA SER A 100 22.86 0.41 -0.44
C SER A 100 23.75 0.49 0.80
N ARG A 101 24.81 1.34 0.78
CA ARG A 101 25.69 1.60 1.94
C ARG A 101 24.95 2.25 3.10
N ALA A 102 23.98 3.13 2.82
CA ALA A 102 23.12 3.74 3.83
C ALA A 102 22.03 2.78 4.39
N GLY A 103 21.98 1.54 3.92
CA GLY A 103 20.97 0.56 4.34
C GLY A 103 19.61 0.73 3.67
N ILE A 104 19.49 1.55 2.62
CA ILE A 104 18.28 1.70 1.82
C ILE A 104 18.25 0.56 0.81
N LYS A 105 17.30 -0.36 0.99
CA LYS A 105 17.17 -1.60 0.19
C LYS A 105 15.90 -1.66 -0.64
N ASP A 106 15.17 -0.55 -0.69
CA ASP A 106 13.92 -0.44 -1.41
C ASP A 106 13.90 0.86 -2.24
N ALA A 107 13.76 0.72 -3.55
CA ALA A 107 13.67 1.80 -4.50
C ALA A 107 12.25 1.88 -5.08
N LYS A 108 11.73 3.08 -5.24
CA LYS A 108 10.40 3.33 -5.79
C LYS A 108 10.49 4.03 -7.13
N MET A 109 9.71 3.52 -8.08
CA MET A 109 9.54 4.07 -9.42
C MET A 109 8.11 4.54 -9.63
N TYR A 110 7.93 5.75 -10.13
CA TYR A 110 6.64 6.32 -10.52
C TYR A 110 6.59 6.60 -12.02
N PRO A 111 5.45 6.37 -12.69
CA PRO A 111 5.24 6.84 -14.06
C PRO A 111 5.04 8.36 -14.08
N TYR A 112 5.57 9.01 -15.11
CA TYR A 112 5.47 10.46 -15.29
C TYR A 112 4.01 10.93 -15.35
N LEU A 113 3.65 11.89 -14.49
CA LEU A 113 2.33 12.54 -14.39
C LEU A 113 1.12 11.60 -14.18
N ARG A 114 1.33 10.33 -13.77
CA ARG A 114 0.21 9.40 -13.52
C ARG A 114 -0.28 9.39 -12.08
N THR A 115 0.56 9.72 -11.12
CA THR A 115 0.18 9.79 -9.70
C THR A 115 0.58 11.14 -9.09
N THR A 116 0.22 11.35 -7.83
CA THR A 116 0.52 12.58 -7.09
C THR A 116 2.03 12.80 -7.01
N LYS A 117 2.49 14.03 -7.34
CA LYS A 117 3.91 14.43 -7.29
C LYS A 117 4.84 13.51 -8.11
N SER A 118 4.41 13.12 -9.28
CA SER A 118 5.18 12.29 -10.22
C SER A 118 5.72 13.06 -11.43
N GLU A 119 5.94 14.36 -11.31
CA GLU A 119 6.54 15.22 -12.33
C GLU A 119 8.00 14.81 -12.64
N HIS A 120 8.67 14.18 -11.68
CA HIS A 120 10.00 13.59 -11.85
C HIS A 120 9.95 12.09 -12.19
N GLY A 121 8.76 11.56 -12.49
CA GLY A 121 8.56 10.15 -12.80
C GLY A 121 9.16 9.73 -14.14
N VAL A 122 9.16 8.42 -14.38
CA VAL A 122 9.72 7.78 -15.58
C VAL A 122 8.80 7.99 -16.78
N GLN A 123 9.35 8.54 -17.87
CA GLN A 123 8.66 8.71 -19.15
C GLN A 123 8.87 7.52 -20.09
N LYS A 124 10.05 6.93 -20.07
CA LYS A 124 10.46 5.83 -20.96
C LYS A 124 11.01 4.68 -20.13
N TYR A 125 10.19 3.68 -19.84
CA TYR A 125 10.57 2.53 -19.04
C TYR A 125 11.81 1.78 -19.56
N GLY A 126 12.03 1.73 -20.89
CA GLY A 126 13.23 1.14 -21.47
C GLY A 126 14.54 1.79 -21.00
N LYS A 127 14.52 3.08 -20.62
CA LYS A 127 15.69 3.76 -20.05
C LYS A 127 15.99 3.33 -18.60
N MET A 128 15.05 2.68 -17.94
CA MET A 128 15.22 2.17 -16.60
C MET A 128 15.94 0.82 -16.54
N ILE A 129 16.10 0.11 -17.67
CA ILE A 129 16.74 -1.22 -17.70
C ILE A 129 18.10 -1.22 -16.99
N PRO A 130 19.05 -0.31 -17.28
CA PRO A 130 20.33 -0.30 -16.59
C PRO A 130 20.17 -0.03 -15.08
N VAL A 131 19.29 0.91 -14.70
CA VAL A 131 19.05 1.27 -13.30
C VAL A 131 18.47 0.08 -12.53
N VAL A 132 17.50 -0.61 -13.12
CA VAL A 132 16.87 -1.81 -12.52
C VAL A 132 17.87 -2.96 -12.41
N HIS A 133 18.73 -3.15 -13.41
CA HIS A 133 19.81 -4.14 -13.37
C HIS A 133 20.78 -3.87 -12.21
N TRP A 134 21.25 -2.63 -12.06
CA TRP A 134 22.13 -2.25 -10.94
C TRP A 134 21.43 -2.41 -9.58
N CYS A 135 20.12 -2.12 -9.49
CA CYS A 135 19.36 -2.42 -8.28
C CYS A 135 19.44 -3.90 -7.93
N GLY A 136 19.28 -4.80 -8.91
CA GLY A 136 19.40 -6.25 -8.74
C GLY A 136 20.76 -6.67 -8.20
N GLU A 137 21.85 -6.17 -8.79
CA GLU A 137 23.24 -6.44 -8.35
C GLU A 137 23.51 -5.98 -6.91
N LEU A 138 22.89 -4.85 -6.49
CA LEU A 138 23.08 -4.26 -5.16
C LEU A 138 22.08 -4.78 -4.11
N GLY A 139 21.20 -5.71 -4.50
CA GLY A 139 20.16 -6.26 -3.64
C GLY A 139 19.11 -5.22 -3.22
N ILE A 140 18.88 -4.19 -4.06
CA ILE A 140 17.83 -3.19 -3.90
C ILE A 140 16.59 -3.68 -4.65
N LYS A 141 15.46 -3.78 -3.95
CA LYS A 141 14.17 -4.17 -4.54
C LYS A 141 13.55 -2.98 -5.26
N VAL A 142 12.97 -3.21 -6.42
CA VAL A 142 12.35 -2.17 -7.24
C VAL A 142 10.82 -2.25 -7.11
N HIS A 143 10.25 -1.30 -6.40
CA HIS A 143 8.81 -1.13 -6.23
C HIS A 143 8.27 -0.20 -7.31
N VAL A 144 7.29 -0.65 -8.07
CA VAL A 144 6.83 0.09 -9.24
C VAL A 144 5.33 0.37 -9.15
N HIS A 145 4.97 1.63 -9.31
CA HIS A 145 3.61 2.02 -9.63
C HIS A 145 3.39 1.78 -11.13
N PHE A 146 2.81 0.63 -11.48
CA PHE A 146 2.59 0.26 -12.86
C PHE A 146 1.30 0.88 -13.43
N GLU A 147 1.41 2.07 -13.98
CA GLU A 147 0.43 2.68 -14.89
C GLU A 147 1.17 3.26 -16.10
N HIS A 148 0.76 2.88 -17.30
CA HIS A 148 1.44 3.31 -18.52
C HIS A 148 1.31 4.83 -18.72
N PRO A 149 2.42 5.60 -18.87
CA PRO A 149 2.39 7.07 -18.87
C PRO A 149 1.62 7.65 -20.05
N ASN A 150 1.59 6.96 -21.20
CA ASN A 150 0.99 7.43 -22.45
C ASN A 150 -0.38 6.79 -22.75
N THR A 151 -1.00 6.13 -21.75
CA THR A 151 -2.29 5.48 -21.95
C THR A 151 -3.44 6.46 -21.77
N VAL A 152 -4.41 6.43 -22.69
CA VAL A 152 -5.64 7.23 -22.62
C VAL A 152 -6.62 6.64 -21.62
N HIS A 153 -6.77 5.31 -21.56
CA HIS A 153 -7.74 4.60 -20.72
C HIS A 153 -7.16 4.26 -19.34
N ILE A 154 -7.03 5.28 -18.48
CA ILE A 154 -6.39 5.13 -17.17
C ILE A 154 -7.12 4.14 -16.26
N ASN A 155 -8.46 4.12 -16.31
CA ASN A 155 -9.24 3.26 -15.44
C ASN A 155 -9.16 1.77 -15.80
N ARG A 156 -8.84 1.45 -17.07
CA ARG A 156 -8.88 0.06 -17.53
C ARG A 156 -7.54 -0.48 -17.99
N ASP A 157 -6.81 0.24 -18.82
CA ASP A 157 -5.71 -0.33 -19.58
C ASP A 157 -4.32 0.13 -19.10
N ALA A 158 -4.23 1.23 -18.36
CA ALA A 158 -2.94 1.79 -17.97
C ALA A 158 -2.08 0.83 -17.15
N GLU A 159 -2.69 0.08 -16.25
CA GLU A 159 -2.03 -0.95 -15.45
C GLU A 159 -1.75 -2.20 -16.29
N TYR A 160 -2.76 -2.70 -17.02
CA TYR A 160 -2.66 -3.90 -17.85
C TYR A 160 -1.53 -3.83 -18.87
N LEU A 161 -1.36 -2.70 -19.53
CA LEU A 161 -0.32 -2.47 -20.54
C LEU A 161 1.11 -2.46 -19.97
N CYS A 162 1.27 -2.48 -18.66
CA CYS A 162 2.58 -2.57 -18.01
C CYS A 162 3.11 -4.00 -17.84
N ALA A 163 2.34 -5.04 -18.17
CA ALA A 163 2.80 -6.42 -18.06
C ALA A 163 4.13 -6.69 -18.80
N PRO A 164 4.33 -6.29 -20.07
CA PRO A 164 5.62 -6.48 -20.76
C PRO A 164 6.77 -5.71 -20.11
N ILE A 165 6.48 -4.55 -19.49
CA ILE A 165 7.48 -3.74 -18.78
C ILE A 165 7.97 -4.45 -17.53
N CYS A 166 7.05 -5.07 -16.78
CA CYS A 166 7.40 -5.86 -15.61
C CYS A 166 8.27 -7.08 -15.98
N GLU A 167 7.93 -7.79 -17.05
CA GLU A 167 8.73 -8.93 -17.57
C GLU A 167 10.13 -8.48 -17.93
N MET A 168 10.27 -7.37 -18.68
CA MET A 168 11.55 -6.76 -19.03
C MET A 168 12.40 -6.39 -17.80
N PHE A 169 11.79 -5.91 -16.72
CA PHE A 169 12.50 -5.60 -15.48
C PHE A 169 12.96 -6.87 -14.75
N LEU A 170 12.13 -7.91 -14.71
CA LEU A 170 12.51 -9.19 -14.12
C LEU A 170 13.64 -9.88 -14.87
N ASP A 171 13.73 -9.70 -16.20
CA ASP A 171 14.79 -10.23 -17.05
C ASP A 171 16.16 -9.64 -16.74
N THR A 172 16.21 -8.44 -16.10
CA THR A 172 17.46 -7.85 -15.59
C THR A 172 18.05 -8.60 -14.38
N GLY A 173 17.32 -9.52 -13.78
CA GLY A 173 17.70 -10.21 -12.54
C GLY A 173 17.25 -9.52 -11.25
N ALA A 174 16.65 -8.33 -11.34
CA ALA A 174 16.19 -7.59 -10.16
C ALA A 174 14.97 -8.24 -9.49
N THR A 175 14.79 -7.96 -8.21
CA THR A 175 13.52 -8.21 -7.50
C THR A 175 12.57 -7.06 -7.78
N VAL A 176 11.40 -7.37 -8.31
CA VAL A 176 10.36 -6.41 -8.70
C VAL A 176 9.13 -6.59 -7.83
N VAL A 177 8.63 -5.49 -7.27
CA VAL A 177 7.36 -5.45 -6.54
C VAL A 177 6.36 -4.63 -7.35
N TRP A 178 5.30 -5.29 -7.82
CA TRP A 178 4.14 -4.63 -8.41
C TRP A 178 3.30 -4.04 -7.28
N GLU A 179 3.31 -2.75 -7.12
CA GLU A 179 2.56 -2.13 -6.03
C GLU A 179 1.09 -1.92 -6.35
N HIS A 180 0.24 -2.05 -5.30
CA HIS A 180 -1.21 -1.79 -5.31
C HIS A 180 -1.92 -2.34 -6.56
N GLY A 181 -1.61 -3.61 -6.90
CA GLY A 181 -2.24 -4.28 -8.03
C GLY A 181 -3.77 -4.26 -7.94
N SER A 182 -4.43 -3.84 -9.02
CA SER A 182 -5.88 -3.63 -9.03
C SER A 182 -6.61 -4.29 -10.21
N ASP A 183 -5.89 -4.70 -11.26
CA ASP A 183 -6.49 -5.27 -12.47
C ASP A 183 -6.53 -6.80 -12.43
N GLY A 184 -7.73 -7.36 -12.29
CA GLY A 184 -7.94 -8.80 -12.22
C GLY A 184 -7.48 -9.58 -13.45
N ARG A 185 -7.37 -8.94 -14.61
CA ARG A 185 -6.85 -9.54 -15.84
C ARG A 185 -5.37 -9.92 -15.72
N LEU A 186 -4.63 -9.29 -14.82
CA LEU A 186 -3.20 -9.52 -14.58
C LEU A 186 -2.90 -10.71 -13.67
N VAL A 187 -3.88 -11.28 -13.01
CA VAL A 187 -3.66 -12.36 -12.01
C VAL A 187 -2.90 -13.54 -12.61
N LEU A 188 -3.24 -13.98 -13.81
CA LEU A 188 -2.52 -15.09 -14.48
C LEU A 188 -1.09 -14.68 -14.86
N PHE A 189 -0.89 -13.44 -15.29
CA PHE A 189 0.44 -12.89 -15.55
C PHE A 189 1.28 -12.84 -14.27
N TRP A 190 0.75 -12.33 -13.16
CA TRP A 190 1.48 -12.29 -11.88
C TRP A 190 1.87 -13.69 -11.39
N LYS A 191 0.98 -14.68 -11.53
CA LYS A 191 1.30 -16.08 -11.21
C LYS A 191 2.44 -16.63 -12.08
N LYS A 192 2.51 -16.24 -13.36
CA LYS A 192 3.63 -16.60 -14.25
C LYS A 192 4.92 -15.94 -13.75
N MET A 193 4.91 -14.62 -13.45
CA MET A 193 6.07 -13.87 -13.01
C MET A 193 6.60 -14.35 -11.65
N ALA A 194 5.71 -14.73 -10.74
CA ALA A 194 6.07 -15.24 -9.41
C ALA A 194 6.96 -16.51 -9.47
N LYS A 195 6.88 -17.29 -10.54
CA LYS A 195 7.75 -18.47 -10.76
C LYS A 195 9.23 -18.10 -10.86
N THR A 196 9.57 -16.84 -11.14
CA THR A 196 10.96 -16.35 -11.13
C THR A 196 11.58 -16.31 -9.75
N GLY A 197 10.77 -16.35 -8.67
CA GLY A 197 11.19 -16.16 -7.28
C GLY A 197 11.58 -14.71 -6.94
N ARG A 198 11.48 -13.78 -7.90
CA ARG A 198 11.86 -12.37 -7.75
C ARG A 198 10.70 -11.40 -7.97
N PHE A 199 9.49 -11.90 -8.22
CA PHE A 199 8.28 -11.10 -8.39
C PHE A 199 7.40 -11.14 -7.14
N TYR A 200 6.90 -9.97 -6.76
CA TYR A 200 5.95 -9.77 -5.65
C TYR A 200 4.88 -8.78 -6.05
N VAL A 201 3.70 -8.86 -5.42
CA VAL A 201 2.62 -7.88 -5.60
C VAL A 201 2.10 -7.42 -4.25
N THR A 202 1.85 -6.11 -4.11
CA THR A 202 1.06 -5.60 -2.98
C THR A 202 -0.37 -5.34 -3.42
N LEU A 203 -1.31 -5.64 -2.53
CA LEU A 203 -2.73 -5.34 -2.69
C LEU A 203 -3.17 -4.36 -1.61
N THR A 204 -4.13 -3.51 -1.92
CA THR A 204 -4.68 -2.55 -0.98
C THR A 204 -5.99 -3.03 -0.39
N ALA A 205 -6.32 -2.57 0.81
CA ALA A 205 -7.60 -2.89 1.42
C ALA A 205 -8.79 -2.31 0.62
N HIS A 206 -8.63 -1.13 0.03
CA HIS A 206 -9.70 -0.47 -0.72
C HIS A 206 -10.01 -1.15 -2.06
N HIS A 207 -9.02 -1.67 -2.82
CA HIS A 207 -9.27 -2.45 -4.03
C HIS A 207 -9.91 -3.83 -3.73
N LEU A 208 -9.77 -4.33 -2.50
CA LEU A 208 -10.42 -5.56 -2.06
C LEU A 208 -11.83 -5.32 -1.49
N ALA A 209 -12.09 -4.11 -0.95
CA ALA A 209 -13.36 -3.79 -0.28
C ALA A 209 -14.42 -3.25 -1.25
N TRP A 210 -14.04 -2.41 -2.20
CA TRP A 210 -14.96 -1.69 -3.07
C TRP A 210 -14.73 -1.98 -4.55
N ASN A 211 -15.78 -1.88 -5.35
CA ASN A 211 -15.76 -1.90 -6.82
C ASN A 211 -16.04 -0.51 -7.40
N GLU A 212 -15.98 -0.37 -8.72
CA GLU A 212 -16.13 0.92 -9.39
C GLU A 212 -17.52 1.55 -9.24
N ASP A 213 -18.59 0.77 -9.09
CA ASP A 213 -19.94 1.29 -8.87
C ASP A 213 -20.04 1.99 -7.50
N GLU A 214 -19.40 1.40 -6.47
CA GLU A 214 -19.35 1.99 -5.13
C GLU A 214 -18.40 3.20 -5.04
N ALA A 215 -17.43 3.29 -5.96
CA ALA A 215 -16.48 4.42 -6.04
C ALA A 215 -16.97 5.54 -6.96
N PHE A 216 -17.91 5.26 -7.86
CA PHE A 216 -18.40 6.22 -8.85
C PHE A 216 -19.05 7.43 -8.18
N GLY A 217 -18.52 8.61 -8.49
CA GLY A 217 -19.02 9.88 -7.94
C GLY A 217 -18.52 10.21 -6.52
N ASP A 218 -17.88 9.28 -5.80
CA ASP A 218 -17.30 9.54 -4.49
C ASP A 218 -15.82 9.94 -4.60
N VAL A 219 -15.54 11.24 -4.50
CA VAL A 219 -14.16 11.75 -4.56
C VAL A 219 -13.25 11.21 -3.45
N ARG A 220 -13.84 10.71 -2.33
CA ARG A 220 -13.09 10.12 -1.21
C ARG A 220 -12.47 8.77 -1.58
N LYS A 221 -13.12 8.02 -2.51
CA LYS A 221 -12.65 6.74 -3.07
C LYS A 221 -11.80 6.91 -4.35
N LYS A 222 -11.36 8.13 -4.65
CA LYS A 222 -10.53 8.41 -5.81
C LYS A 222 -9.05 8.18 -5.51
N CYS A 223 -8.51 7.06 -5.99
CA CYS A 223 -7.12 6.62 -5.86
C CYS A 223 -6.47 6.35 -7.22
N LYS A 224 -5.19 5.96 -7.21
CA LYS A 224 -4.43 5.52 -8.39
C LYS A 224 -3.50 4.36 -8.02
N PRO A 225 -3.67 3.21 -8.69
CA PRO A 225 -4.65 2.91 -9.75
C PRO A 225 -6.09 3.08 -9.24
N PRO A 226 -7.05 3.39 -10.15
CA PRO A 226 -8.45 3.50 -9.77
C PRO A 226 -9.04 2.17 -9.28
N ILE A 227 -10.04 2.26 -8.40
CA ILE A 227 -10.91 1.11 -8.08
C ILE A 227 -11.58 0.64 -9.37
N LYS A 228 -11.58 -0.68 -9.60
CA LYS A 228 -12.02 -1.30 -10.85
C LYS A 228 -13.31 -2.10 -10.68
N THR A 229 -13.64 -2.90 -11.68
CA THR A 229 -14.89 -3.65 -11.74
C THR A 229 -15.02 -4.69 -10.60
N GLU A 230 -16.25 -5.15 -10.36
CA GLU A 230 -16.49 -6.27 -9.44
C GLU A 230 -15.73 -7.53 -9.86
N PHE A 231 -15.57 -7.76 -11.18
CA PHE A 231 -14.75 -8.87 -11.69
C PHE A 231 -13.30 -8.76 -11.18
N ASP A 232 -12.70 -7.56 -11.24
CA ASP A 232 -11.33 -7.33 -10.80
C ASP A 232 -11.22 -7.55 -9.28
N ARG A 233 -12.13 -6.97 -8.51
CA ARG A 233 -12.18 -7.14 -7.05
C ARG A 233 -12.27 -8.62 -6.65
N LEU A 234 -13.17 -9.38 -7.26
CA LEU A 234 -13.33 -10.80 -6.98
C LEU A 234 -12.12 -11.63 -7.43
N ALA A 235 -11.44 -11.24 -8.51
CA ALA A 235 -10.20 -11.90 -8.96
C ALA A 235 -9.07 -11.69 -7.93
N LEU A 236 -8.94 -10.49 -7.36
CA LEU A 236 -7.97 -10.20 -6.31
C LEU A 236 -8.28 -10.95 -5.00
N ILE A 237 -9.56 -11.03 -4.59
CA ILE A 237 -9.98 -11.80 -3.41
C ILE A 237 -9.65 -13.29 -3.60
N ARG A 238 -9.88 -13.85 -4.80
CA ARG A 238 -9.50 -15.23 -5.12
C ARG A 238 -8.00 -15.43 -5.05
N LEU A 239 -7.20 -14.53 -5.62
CA LEU A 239 -5.74 -14.57 -5.54
C LEU A 239 -5.26 -14.62 -4.09
N VAL A 240 -5.82 -13.77 -3.21
CA VAL A 240 -5.53 -13.79 -1.77
C VAL A 240 -5.84 -15.15 -1.16
N SER A 241 -6.97 -15.75 -1.53
CA SER A 241 -7.45 -17.02 -0.95
C SER A 241 -6.61 -18.24 -1.35
N GLU A 242 -5.79 -18.12 -2.38
CA GLU A 242 -4.88 -19.17 -2.86
C GLU A 242 -3.61 -19.33 -2.01
N ASP A 243 -3.35 -18.41 -1.07
CA ASP A 243 -2.25 -18.50 -0.09
C ASP A 243 -0.83 -18.42 -0.69
N HIS A 244 -0.60 -17.44 -1.53
CA HIS A 244 0.71 -17.18 -2.12
C HIS A 244 1.62 -16.37 -1.19
N ASP A 245 2.92 -16.69 -1.15
CA ASP A 245 3.92 -15.97 -0.33
C ASP A 245 4.47 -14.70 -1.01
N TRP A 246 4.16 -14.49 -2.27
CA TRP A 246 4.51 -13.31 -3.05
C TRP A 246 3.40 -12.25 -3.08
N VAL A 247 2.24 -12.48 -2.44
CA VAL A 247 1.15 -11.51 -2.27
C VAL A 247 1.23 -10.87 -0.89
N MET A 248 1.20 -9.54 -0.83
CA MET A 248 1.43 -8.77 0.39
C MET A 248 0.45 -7.60 0.52
N LEU A 249 0.35 -7.03 1.72
CA LEU A 249 -0.38 -5.80 1.97
C LEU A 249 0.51 -4.58 1.67
N GLY A 250 0.00 -3.66 0.85
CA GLY A 250 0.52 -2.32 0.68
C GLY A 250 -0.66 -1.38 0.55
N ALA A 251 -1.03 -0.69 1.63
CA ALA A 251 -2.31 -0.01 1.73
C ALA A 251 -2.49 1.17 0.77
N ASP A 252 -1.41 1.68 0.18
CA ASP A 252 -1.41 2.95 -0.59
C ASP A 252 -2.14 4.06 0.17
N ASP A 253 -1.80 4.14 1.47
CA ASP A 253 -2.45 5.07 2.37
C ASP A 253 -1.95 6.49 2.13
N ALA A 254 -2.78 7.32 1.52
CA ALA A 254 -2.40 8.62 0.97
C ALA A 254 -3.39 9.71 1.37
N ALA A 255 -3.29 10.19 2.61
CA ALA A 255 -4.15 11.26 3.14
C ALA A 255 -4.02 12.56 2.34
N HIS A 256 -5.16 13.21 2.09
CA HIS A 256 -5.28 14.55 1.54
C HIS A 256 -6.28 15.37 2.35
N ASP A 257 -6.01 16.66 2.51
CA ASP A 257 -7.00 17.58 3.09
C ASP A 257 -8.29 17.58 2.26
N ALA A 258 -9.44 17.72 2.90
CA ALA A 258 -10.74 17.72 2.25
C ALA A 258 -10.83 18.76 1.12
N ASN A 259 -10.22 19.95 1.30
CA ASN A 259 -10.18 20.98 0.26
C ASN A 259 -9.43 20.50 -1.01
N GLY A 260 -8.47 19.60 -0.88
CA GLY A 260 -7.78 19.01 -2.02
C GLY A 260 -8.60 17.90 -2.72
N LYS A 261 -9.55 17.30 -2.02
CA LYS A 261 -10.50 16.31 -2.58
C LYS A 261 -11.71 17.02 -3.23
N HIS A 262 -12.30 18.00 -2.55
CA HIS A 262 -13.49 18.75 -2.98
C HIS A 262 -13.09 20.06 -3.67
N VAL A 263 -12.53 19.95 -4.88
CA VAL A 263 -12.11 21.14 -5.63
C VAL A 263 -13.25 21.69 -6.51
N HIS A 264 -13.37 23.02 -6.58
CA HIS A 264 -14.34 23.68 -7.45
C HIS A 264 -13.95 23.65 -8.92
N SER A 265 -12.65 23.51 -9.21
CA SER A 265 -12.13 23.45 -10.59
C SER A 265 -10.83 22.65 -10.64
N GLY A 266 -10.49 22.12 -11.81
CA GLY A 266 -9.26 21.35 -12.01
C GLY A 266 -9.38 19.89 -11.56
N LYS A 267 -8.23 19.29 -11.20
CA LYS A 267 -8.13 17.87 -10.81
C LYS A 267 -8.08 17.75 -9.30
N CYS A 268 -9.00 17.01 -8.71
CA CYS A 268 -8.94 16.69 -7.29
C CYS A 268 -7.77 15.74 -6.96
N ALA A 269 -7.31 15.79 -5.72
CA ALA A 269 -6.27 14.90 -5.21
C ALA A 269 -6.71 13.44 -5.27
N CYS A 270 -5.76 12.55 -5.63
CA CYS A 270 -5.97 11.10 -5.65
C CYS A 270 -5.20 10.47 -4.50
N GLY A 271 -5.85 9.59 -3.77
CA GLY A 271 -5.30 8.85 -2.64
C GLY A 271 -6.33 8.61 -1.56
N ASP A 272 -6.31 7.45 -0.95
CA ASP A 272 -7.25 7.00 0.06
C ASP A 272 -6.60 7.01 1.44
N PHE A 273 -7.34 7.41 2.48
CA PHE A 273 -6.87 7.43 3.85
C PHE A 273 -7.51 6.30 4.66
N THR A 274 -6.92 5.13 4.62
CA THR A 274 -7.40 3.93 5.30
C THR A 274 -6.67 3.61 6.60
N SER A 275 -5.52 4.25 6.86
CA SER A 275 -4.67 4.00 8.02
C SER A 275 -5.42 3.84 9.35
N PRO A 276 -6.39 4.71 9.73
CA PRO A 276 -7.01 4.62 11.07
C PRO A 276 -7.84 3.37 11.33
N PHE A 277 -8.24 2.66 10.26
CA PHE A 277 -9.12 1.47 10.32
C PHE A 277 -8.67 0.37 9.35
N LEU A 278 -7.38 0.32 9.02
CA LEU A 278 -6.84 -0.58 8.02
C LEU A 278 -7.10 -2.05 8.35
N ALA A 279 -6.87 -2.47 9.61
CA ALA A 279 -7.10 -3.85 10.02
C ALA A 279 -8.59 -4.24 9.91
N GLN A 280 -9.49 -3.33 10.27
CA GLN A 280 -10.93 -3.53 10.16
C GLN A 280 -11.35 -3.65 8.70
N LEU A 281 -10.84 -2.79 7.82
CA LEU A 281 -11.15 -2.82 6.39
C LEU A 281 -10.62 -4.08 5.71
N CYS A 282 -9.40 -4.50 6.03
CA CYS A 282 -8.85 -5.78 5.57
C CYS A 282 -9.72 -6.96 6.03
N ALA A 283 -10.17 -6.94 7.30
CA ALA A 283 -11.02 -7.99 7.85
C ALA A 283 -12.40 -8.02 7.19
N HIS A 284 -12.99 -6.88 6.90
CA HIS A 284 -14.25 -6.76 6.18
C HIS A 284 -14.13 -7.32 4.75
N ALA A 285 -13.15 -6.86 3.98
CA ALA A 285 -12.92 -7.29 2.60
C ALA A 285 -12.63 -8.80 2.49
N LEU A 286 -11.94 -9.37 3.49
CA LEU A 286 -11.50 -10.76 3.50
C LEU A 286 -12.23 -11.63 4.55
N GLN A 287 -13.44 -11.24 4.96
CA GLN A 287 -14.17 -11.88 6.04
C GLN A 287 -14.42 -13.39 5.83
N HIS A 288 -14.52 -13.83 4.58
CA HIS A 288 -14.69 -15.25 4.26
C HIS A 288 -13.50 -16.10 4.74
N LEU A 289 -12.28 -15.55 4.76
CA LEU A 289 -11.09 -16.22 5.29
C LEU A 289 -11.16 -16.38 6.81
N LEU A 290 -11.68 -15.38 7.51
CA LEU A 290 -11.67 -15.31 8.96
C LEU A 290 -12.60 -16.33 9.65
N ARG A 291 -13.42 -17.04 8.88
CA ARG A 291 -14.32 -18.09 9.37
C ARG A 291 -13.62 -19.42 9.68
N THR A 292 -12.37 -19.59 9.26
CA THR A 292 -11.60 -20.81 9.44
C THR A 292 -10.19 -20.55 9.95
N LYS A 293 -9.59 -21.50 10.67
CA LYS A 293 -8.18 -21.41 11.13
C LYS A 293 -7.21 -21.29 9.94
N ARG A 294 -7.47 -22.01 8.84
CA ARG A 294 -6.64 -21.90 7.62
C ARG A 294 -6.74 -20.51 7.03
N GLY A 295 -7.95 -20.01 6.84
CA GLY A 295 -8.16 -18.67 6.27
C GLY A 295 -7.56 -17.57 7.16
N THR A 296 -7.67 -17.67 8.50
CA THR A 296 -7.00 -16.74 9.40
C THR A 296 -5.47 -16.75 9.22
N ARG A 297 -4.85 -17.93 9.00
CA ARG A 297 -3.42 -18.00 8.67
C ARG A 297 -3.09 -17.32 7.34
N ILE A 298 -3.93 -17.48 6.30
CA ILE A 298 -3.79 -16.78 5.02
C ILE A 298 -3.86 -15.27 5.23
N PHE A 299 -4.86 -14.79 5.96
CA PHE A 299 -5.02 -13.38 6.29
C PHE A 299 -3.75 -12.82 6.95
N VAL A 300 -3.23 -13.48 7.99
CA VAL A 300 -2.02 -13.05 8.70
C VAL A 300 -0.78 -13.09 7.79
N ARG A 301 -0.66 -14.08 6.92
CA ARG A 301 0.46 -14.15 5.97
C ARG A 301 0.49 -12.93 5.06
N ILE A 302 -0.64 -12.59 4.46
CA ILE A 302 -0.72 -11.49 3.49
C ILE A 302 -0.62 -10.14 4.17
N THR A 303 -1.28 -9.96 5.31
CA THR A 303 -1.31 -8.65 5.98
C THR A 303 -0.08 -8.37 6.84
N SER A 304 0.73 -9.39 7.17
CA SER A 304 1.88 -9.23 8.05
C SER A 304 3.12 -10.00 7.56
N ARG A 305 3.05 -11.33 7.47
CA ARG A 305 4.24 -12.20 7.41
C ARG A 305 4.97 -12.14 6.06
N ASN A 306 4.26 -12.08 4.94
CA ASN A 306 4.88 -12.09 3.61
C ASN A 306 5.74 -10.84 3.40
N GLY A 307 5.24 -9.64 3.75
CA GLY A 307 6.02 -8.41 3.70
C GLY A 307 7.25 -8.46 4.60
N ARG A 308 7.08 -8.97 5.83
CA ARG A 308 8.21 -9.15 6.75
C ARG A 308 9.26 -10.11 6.20
N LYS A 309 8.84 -11.23 5.58
CA LYS A 309 9.74 -12.20 4.95
C LYS A 309 10.56 -11.56 3.83
N LEU A 310 9.93 -10.81 2.93
CA LEU A 310 10.61 -10.12 1.82
C LEU A 310 11.67 -9.13 2.31
N HIS A 311 11.42 -8.46 3.42
CA HIS A 311 12.29 -7.40 3.96
C HIS A 311 13.16 -7.86 5.14
N ASN A 312 13.21 -9.17 5.45
CA ASN A 312 13.96 -9.72 6.58
C ASN A 312 13.66 -9.01 7.92
N LEU A 313 12.40 -8.68 8.17
CA LEU A 313 11.96 -8.00 9.38
C LEU A 313 11.65 -8.99 10.51
N PRO A 314 11.75 -8.55 11.76
CA PRO A 314 11.36 -9.37 12.92
C PRO A 314 9.86 -9.70 12.88
N PRO A 315 9.41 -10.70 13.64
CA PRO A 315 7.99 -10.96 13.85
C PRO A 315 7.23 -9.73 14.33
N ALA A 316 5.91 -9.74 14.16
CA ALA A 316 5.05 -8.65 14.60
C ALA A 316 5.28 -8.32 16.08
N SER A 317 5.34 -7.04 16.41
CA SER A 317 5.62 -6.57 17.77
C SER A 317 4.44 -6.74 18.71
N ARG A 318 3.24 -6.95 18.18
CA ARG A 318 1.98 -7.11 18.93
C ARG A 318 0.95 -7.91 18.15
N SER A 319 -0.03 -8.44 18.87
CA SER A 319 -1.25 -9.01 18.30
C SER A 319 -2.38 -7.99 18.31
N LEU A 320 -3.33 -8.18 17.40
CA LEU A 320 -4.56 -7.41 17.28
C LEU A 320 -5.75 -8.33 17.53
N THR A 321 -6.79 -7.84 18.17
CA THR A 321 -8.06 -8.57 18.30
C THR A 321 -9.13 -7.95 17.42
N LEU A 322 -9.52 -8.65 16.36
CA LEU A 322 -10.64 -8.30 15.50
C LEU A 322 -11.91 -8.97 16.03
N VAL A 323 -12.99 -8.23 16.12
CA VAL A 323 -14.29 -8.73 16.55
C VAL A 323 -15.30 -8.46 15.46
N GLN A 324 -16.10 -9.46 15.08
CA GLN A 324 -17.20 -9.29 14.14
C GLN A 324 -18.31 -8.46 14.78
N LYS A 325 -18.09 -7.15 14.83
CA LYS A 325 -18.98 -6.13 15.35
C LYS A 325 -18.95 -4.95 14.38
N PRO A 326 -20.11 -4.39 14.01
CA PRO A 326 -20.17 -3.25 13.13
C PRO A 326 -19.27 -2.09 13.59
N PHE A 327 -18.55 -1.50 12.65
CA PHE A 327 -17.74 -0.30 12.81
C PHE A 327 -18.16 0.71 11.77
N THR A 328 -18.68 1.85 12.20
CA THR A 328 -19.00 2.95 11.28
C THR A 328 -17.74 3.79 11.06
N ILE A 329 -17.32 3.91 9.81
CA ILE A 329 -16.17 4.72 9.42
C ILE A 329 -16.49 6.19 9.75
N PRO A 330 -15.67 6.88 10.54
CA PRO A 330 -15.89 8.29 10.86
C PRO A 330 -15.99 9.16 9.62
N LEU A 331 -16.82 10.22 9.69
CA LEU A 331 -16.99 11.15 8.56
C LEU A 331 -15.68 11.86 8.20
N SER A 332 -14.84 12.16 9.21
CA SER A 332 -13.53 12.76 8.99
C SER A 332 -12.56 12.47 10.14
N TYR A 333 -11.30 12.73 9.89
CA TYR A 333 -10.21 12.68 10.87
C TYR A 333 -9.43 14.00 10.88
N LYS A 334 -9.00 14.44 12.07
CA LYS A 334 -8.01 15.52 12.19
C LYS A 334 -6.61 14.97 12.04
N VAL A 335 -5.89 15.44 11.03
CA VAL A 335 -4.53 15.04 10.67
C VAL A 335 -3.63 16.29 10.69
N GLY A 336 -3.16 16.65 11.86
CA GLY A 336 -2.51 17.96 12.07
C GLY A 336 -3.49 19.09 11.75
N PRO A 337 -3.14 20.03 10.86
CA PRO A 337 -4.05 21.10 10.45
C PRO A 337 -5.14 20.65 9.47
N TRP A 338 -5.03 19.45 8.88
CA TRP A 338 -5.95 18.95 7.87
C TRP A 338 -7.22 18.35 8.47
N THR A 339 -8.31 18.47 7.74
CA THR A 339 -9.49 17.64 7.89
C THR A 339 -9.47 16.63 6.74
N VAL A 340 -9.32 15.34 7.05
CA VAL A 340 -9.23 14.28 6.06
C VAL A 340 -10.49 13.44 6.11
N GLU A 341 -11.19 13.34 5.00
CA GLU A 341 -12.34 12.47 4.82
C GLU A 341 -11.86 11.12 4.27
N PRO A 342 -12.08 10.01 4.99
CA PRO A 342 -11.65 8.71 4.52
C PRO A 342 -12.58 8.16 3.44
N PRO A 343 -12.13 7.20 2.61
CA PRO A 343 -13.05 6.45 1.74
C PRO A 343 -14.07 5.70 2.60
N GLY A 344 -15.31 5.66 2.14
CA GLY A 344 -16.42 5.03 2.87
C GLY A 344 -16.87 5.78 4.12
N ALA A 345 -16.58 7.09 4.25
CA ALA A 345 -17.03 7.90 5.39
C ALA A 345 -18.54 7.78 5.61
N GLY A 346 -18.95 7.37 6.83
CA GLY A 346 -20.34 7.07 7.20
C GLY A 346 -20.82 5.67 6.87
N GLU A 347 -20.09 4.90 6.06
CA GLU A 347 -20.39 3.49 5.80
C GLU A 347 -20.08 2.62 7.03
N THR A 348 -20.75 1.49 7.12
CA THR A 348 -20.53 0.52 8.20
C THR A 348 -19.88 -0.75 7.65
N ILE A 349 -18.75 -1.15 8.23
CA ILE A 349 -18.03 -2.40 7.94
C ILE A 349 -18.17 -3.38 9.09
N ASP A 350 -17.98 -4.69 8.82
CA ASP A 350 -18.40 -5.78 9.71
C ASP A 350 -17.48 -6.00 10.92
N PHE A 351 -16.29 -5.41 10.96
CA PHE A 351 -15.29 -5.70 11.99
C PHE A 351 -14.86 -4.44 12.74
N SER A 352 -14.71 -4.60 14.05
CA SER A 352 -14.08 -3.63 14.95
C SER A 352 -12.74 -4.17 15.45
N LEU A 353 -11.76 -3.30 15.64
CA LEU A 353 -10.52 -3.58 16.35
C LEU A 353 -10.75 -3.32 17.85
N VAL A 354 -10.40 -4.29 18.69
CA VAL A 354 -10.45 -4.14 20.16
C VAL A 354 -9.01 -4.03 20.65
N GLU A 355 -8.75 -2.98 21.41
CA GLU A 355 -7.47 -2.74 22.10
C GLU A 355 -7.26 -3.67 23.31
#